data_35f1e600078254db14d631ba0f4d794b
#
_entry.id   35f1e600078254db14d631ba0f4d794b
#
_cell.length_a   1.000
_cell.length_b   1.000
_cell.length_c   1.000
_cell.angle_alpha   90.00
_cell.angle_beta   90.00
_cell.angle_gamma   90.00
#
_symmetry.space_group_name_H-M   'P 1'
#
loop_
_entity.id
_entity.type
_entity.pdbx_description
1 polymer ?
#
loop_
_entity_poly.entity_id
_entity_poly.type
_entity_poly.pdbx_seq_one_letter_code
_entity_poly.pdbx_strand_id
1 'polypeptide(L)'
;LAVDKTGTLTKGKFTVLSVNPQGVSQDILLEAAAYAESMSTHPIGISIVQRYGKEIDGARLSDVEEIAGNGVRAKLDGKEILCGKKALLETNGIAAQSSEDSATAVYVALDGKFIGEILLGDEIKETSATAVSRLRELGVETVLLTGDKKDTAEKVAKKVGIKTFFSELLPENKVEKVEQLIKDPDRRLVAFAGDGINDAPVIARADIGIAMGGLGSDI
;
A
#
# COMPACT_ATOMS: atom_id res chain seq x y z
N LEU A 1 16.48 -16.37 6.51
CA LEU A 1 16.09 -15.61 5.33
C LEU A 1 15.61 -14.23 5.77
N ALA A 2 16.24 -13.16 5.30
CA ALA A 2 15.72 -11.82 5.39
C ALA A 2 14.87 -11.53 4.13
N VAL A 3 13.74 -10.85 4.31
CA VAL A 3 12.80 -10.52 3.22
C VAL A 3 12.44 -9.06 3.25
N ASP A 4 12.38 -8.43 2.08
CA ASP A 4 11.73 -7.13 1.96
C ASP A 4 10.20 -7.26 1.97
N LYS A 5 9.50 -6.16 2.23
CA LYS A 5 8.04 -6.11 2.16
C LYS A 5 7.55 -5.92 0.73
N THR A 6 7.93 -4.79 0.14
CA THR A 6 7.32 -4.27 -1.09
C THR A 6 7.75 -5.07 -2.32
N GLY A 7 6.79 -5.57 -3.12
CA GLY A 7 7.10 -6.41 -4.28
C GLY A 7 7.52 -7.84 -3.93
N THR A 8 7.92 -8.12 -2.69
CA THR A 8 8.35 -9.45 -2.21
C THR A 8 7.23 -10.17 -1.47
N LEU A 9 6.88 -9.73 -0.26
CA LEU A 9 5.72 -10.25 0.48
C LEU A 9 4.40 -9.67 -0.01
N THR A 10 4.46 -8.50 -0.66
CA THR A 10 3.32 -7.77 -1.18
C THR A 10 3.39 -7.71 -2.71
N LYS A 11 2.30 -7.27 -3.34
CA LYS A 11 2.21 -7.16 -4.81
C LYS A 11 3.03 -5.99 -5.38
N GLY A 12 3.54 -5.08 -4.54
CA GLY A 12 4.28 -3.89 -4.95
C GLY A 12 3.43 -2.86 -5.67
N LYS A 13 2.11 -2.91 -5.49
CA LYS A 13 1.15 -2.00 -6.11
C LYS A 13 0.17 -1.48 -5.07
N PHE A 14 -0.14 -0.20 -5.15
CA PHE A 14 -1.26 0.33 -4.40
C PHE A 14 -2.55 -0.30 -4.88
N THR A 15 -3.33 -0.84 -3.95
CA THR A 15 -4.67 -1.38 -4.21
C THR A 15 -5.63 -0.86 -3.15
N VAL A 16 -6.92 -0.84 -3.48
CA VAL A 16 -7.97 -0.55 -2.51
C VAL A 16 -8.12 -1.74 -1.58
N LEU A 17 -7.77 -1.54 -0.31
CA LEU A 17 -7.85 -2.56 0.74
C LEU A 17 -9.25 -2.63 1.36
N SER A 18 -9.88 -1.46 1.58
CA SER A 18 -11.26 -1.38 2.09
C SER A 18 -11.95 -0.11 1.60
N VAL A 19 -13.27 -0.18 1.53
CA VAL A 19 -14.17 0.95 1.24
C VAL A 19 -15.13 1.07 2.40
N ASN A 20 -15.01 2.13 3.18
CA ASN A 20 -15.70 2.35 4.44
C ASN A 20 -16.75 3.48 4.29
N PRO A 21 -17.98 3.19 3.87
CA PRO A 21 -19.00 4.19 3.65
C PRO A 21 -19.58 4.72 4.97
N GLN A 22 -20.01 5.99 4.95
CA GLN A 22 -20.74 6.62 6.05
C GLN A 22 -22.02 7.29 5.54
N GLY A 23 -23.15 6.76 5.91
CA GLY A 23 -24.49 7.30 5.53
C GLY A 23 -24.89 7.04 4.08
N VAL A 24 -24.06 6.33 3.30
CA VAL A 24 -24.33 5.93 1.91
C VAL A 24 -23.94 4.45 1.70
N SER A 25 -24.27 3.89 0.54
CA SER A 25 -23.76 2.56 0.17
C SER A 25 -22.29 2.61 -0.28
N GLN A 26 -21.64 1.44 -0.22
CA GLN A 26 -20.26 1.28 -0.73
C GLN A 26 -20.13 1.65 -2.21
N ASP A 27 -21.15 1.33 -3.00
CA ASP A 27 -21.18 1.65 -4.44
C ASP A 27 -21.20 3.16 -4.69
N ILE A 28 -21.99 3.93 -3.92
CA ILE A 28 -22.04 5.39 -4.04
C ILE A 28 -20.70 6.02 -3.65
N LEU A 29 -20.08 5.57 -2.57
CA LEU A 29 -18.77 6.06 -2.16
C LEU A 29 -17.71 5.80 -3.22
N LEU A 30 -17.68 4.55 -3.72
CA LEU A 30 -16.68 4.15 -4.72
C LEU A 30 -16.93 4.84 -6.07
N GLU A 31 -18.18 5.01 -6.49
CA GLU A 31 -18.54 5.76 -7.70
C GLU A 31 -18.06 7.21 -7.59
N ALA A 32 -18.40 7.92 -6.52
CA ALA A 32 -17.99 9.31 -6.33
C ALA A 32 -16.47 9.47 -6.40
N ALA A 33 -15.73 8.59 -5.71
CA ALA A 33 -14.26 8.61 -5.73
C ALA A 33 -13.70 8.29 -7.11
N ALA A 34 -14.23 7.29 -7.81
CA ALA A 34 -13.76 6.89 -9.13
C ALA A 34 -13.99 7.98 -10.19
N TYR A 35 -15.14 8.66 -10.14
CA TYR A 35 -15.40 9.79 -11.02
C TYR A 35 -14.44 10.96 -10.73
N ALA A 36 -14.22 11.32 -9.47
CA ALA A 36 -13.27 12.38 -9.11
C ALA A 36 -11.84 12.06 -9.59
N GLU A 37 -11.42 10.81 -9.45
CA GLU A 37 -10.05 10.35 -9.80
C GLU A 37 -9.92 9.87 -11.25
N SER A 38 -10.97 9.96 -12.06
CA SER A 38 -11.01 9.39 -13.42
C SER A 38 -9.96 9.96 -14.37
N MET A 39 -9.50 11.18 -14.14
CA MET A 39 -8.44 11.83 -14.92
C MET A 39 -7.07 11.80 -14.24
N SER A 40 -6.99 11.21 -13.05
CA SER A 40 -5.76 11.15 -12.26
C SER A 40 -4.74 10.16 -12.84
N THR A 41 -3.50 10.59 -12.95
CA THR A 41 -2.36 9.71 -13.27
C THR A 41 -1.68 9.16 -12.02
N HIS A 42 -2.14 9.56 -10.84
CA HIS A 42 -1.57 9.11 -9.57
C HIS A 42 -1.94 7.64 -9.29
N PRO A 43 -1.01 6.80 -8.78
CA PRO A 43 -1.29 5.38 -8.50
C PRO A 43 -2.52 5.13 -7.62
N ILE A 44 -2.79 6.03 -6.68
CA ILE A 44 -3.98 5.98 -5.81
C ILE A 44 -5.27 6.12 -6.64
N GLY A 45 -5.34 7.14 -7.49
CA GLY A 45 -6.51 7.37 -8.36
C GLY A 45 -6.75 6.22 -9.33
N ILE A 46 -5.68 5.75 -9.99
CA ILE A 46 -5.73 4.58 -10.88
C ILE A 46 -6.30 3.37 -10.13
N SER A 47 -5.87 3.12 -8.90
CA SER A 47 -6.34 1.99 -8.10
C SER A 47 -7.82 2.09 -7.73
N ILE A 48 -8.30 3.31 -7.44
CA ILE A 48 -9.71 3.57 -7.14
C ILE A 48 -10.58 3.32 -8.38
N VAL A 49 -10.18 3.83 -9.55
CA VAL A 49 -10.88 3.63 -10.81
C VAL A 49 -10.89 2.14 -11.20
N GLN A 50 -9.77 1.44 -11.06
CA GLN A 50 -9.69 -0.01 -11.28
C GLN A 50 -10.62 -0.80 -10.35
N ARG A 51 -10.70 -0.39 -9.08
CA ARG A 51 -11.58 -1.03 -8.09
C ARG A 51 -13.05 -0.81 -8.39
N TYR A 52 -13.42 0.37 -8.93
CA TYR A 52 -14.76 0.67 -9.39
C TYR A 52 -15.17 -0.24 -10.55
N GLY A 53 -14.26 -0.45 -11.52
CA GLY A 53 -14.40 -1.48 -12.57
C GLY A 53 -15.55 -1.28 -13.55
N LYS A 54 -16.22 -0.12 -13.52
CA LYS A 54 -17.29 0.24 -14.46
C LYS A 54 -16.80 1.36 -15.38
N GLU A 55 -17.44 1.52 -16.52
CA GLU A 55 -17.16 2.62 -17.44
C GLU A 55 -17.51 3.97 -16.80
N ILE A 56 -16.62 4.95 -16.99
CA ILE A 56 -16.81 6.32 -16.53
C ILE A 56 -17.48 7.12 -17.64
N ASP A 57 -18.72 7.51 -17.44
CA ASP A 57 -19.41 8.42 -18.34
C ASP A 57 -18.96 9.87 -18.06
N GLY A 58 -18.06 10.36 -18.90
CA GLY A 58 -17.54 11.73 -18.78
C GLY A 58 -18.60 12.83 -18.89
N ALA A 59 -19.77 12.55 -19.47
CA ALA A 59 -20.86 13.54 -19.56
C ALA A 59 -21.48 13.86 -18.18
N ARG A 60 -21.33 12.99 -17.20
CA ARG A 60 -21.81 13.18 -15.82
C ARG A 60 -20.85 14.01 -14.97
N LEU A 61 -19.60 14.21 -15.45
CA LEU A 61 -18.52 14.89 -14.72
C LEU A 61 -18.29 16.29 -15.24
N SER A 62 -18.19 17.28 -14.34
CA SER A 62 -17.84 18.66 -14.69
C SER A 62 -16.99 19.31 -13.59
N ASP A 63 -16.42 20.48 -13.91
CA ASP A 63 -15.68 21.32 -12.98
C ASP A 63 -14.56 20.58 -12.23
N VAL A 64 -13.80 19.74 -12.94
CA VAL A 64 -12.69 18.96 -12.35
C VAL A 64 -11.50 19.88 -12.10
N GLU A 65 -11.09 19.96 -10.84
CA GLU A 65 -9.97 20.74 -10.37
C GLU A 65 -9.05 19.89 -9.49
N GLU A 66 -7.80 19.75 -9.88
CA GLU A 66 -6.79 19.11 -9.03
C GLU A 66 -6.25 20.13 -8.02
N ILE A 67 -6.38 19.82 -6.73
CA ILE A 67 -5.87 20.64 -5.63
C ILE A 67 -4.52 20.05 -5.21
N ALA A 68 -3.45 20.71 -5.67
CA ALA A 68 -2.08 20.23 -5.54
C ALA A 68 -1.75 19.67 -4.13
N GLY A 69 -1.34 18.42 -4.08
CA GLY A 69 -0.96 17.73 -2.87
C GLY A 69 -2.09 17.39 -1.89
N ASN A 70 -3.37 17.73 -2.21
CA ASN A 70 -4.51 17.51 -1.33
C ASN A 70 -5.57 16.57 -1.92
N GLY A 71 -5.80 16.60 -3.24
CA GLY A 71 -6.79 15.74 -3.89
C GLY A 71 -7.50 16.46 -5.04
N VAL A 72 -8.74 16.07 -5.30
CA VAL A 72 -9.54 16.53 -6.43
C VAL A 72 -10.88 17.08 -5.96
N ARG A 73 -11.31 18.19 -6.58
CA ARG A 73 -12.68 18.71 -6.55
C ARG A 73 -13.30 18.47 -7.91
N ALA A 74 -14.54 18.01 -7.95
CA ALA A 74 -15.30 17.82 -9.17
C ALA A 74 -16.79 17.95 -8.93
N LYS A 75 -17.61 17.91 -9.99
CA LYS A 75 -19.05 17.73 -9.89
C LYS A 75 -19.50 16.49 -10.62
N LEU A 76 -20.27 15.64 -9.96
CA LEU A 76 -20.94 14.47 -10.52
C LEU A 76 -22.46 14.71 -10.52
N ASP A 77 -23.07 14.72 -11.68
CA ASP A 77 -24.49 15.03 -11.85
C ASP A 77 -24.90 16.36 -11.15
N GLY A 78 -24.02 17.35 -11.21
CA GLY A 78 -24.19 18.66 -10.58
C GLY A 78 -23.90 18.71 -9.07
N LYS A 79 -23.61 17.61 -8.41
CA LYS A 79 -23.25 17.54 -6.99
C LYS A 79 -21.74 17.63 -6.81
N GLU A 80 -21.30 18.49 -5.88
CA GLU A 80 -19.87 18.65 -5.61
C GLU A 80 -19.29 17.41 -4.94
N ILE A 81 -18.14 16.95 -5.45
CA ILE A 81 -17.31 15.90 -4.85
C ILE A 81 -16.00 16.52 -4.39
N LEU A 82 -15.57 16.20 -3.19
CA LEU A 82 -14.20 16.36 -2.71
C LEU A 82 -13.64 14.98 -2.44
N CYS A 83 -12.50 14.66 -3.08
CA CYS A 83 -11.83 13.37 -2.97
C CYS A 83 -10.34 13.60 -2.71
N GLY A 84 -9.81 13.13 -1.57
CA GLY A 84 -8.39 13.33 -1.25
C GLY A 84 -8.05 13.19 0.22
N LYS A 85 -7.05 13.98 0.65
CA LYS A 85 -6.60 13.98 2.05
C LYS A 85 -7.68 14.56 2.98
N LYS A 86 -7.65 14.16 4.24
CA LYS A 86 -8.54 14.68 5.29
C LYS A 86 -8.52 16.22 5.35
N ALA A 87 -7.33 16.82 5.22
CA ALA A 87 -7.15 18.25 5.21
C ALA A 87 -7.96 18.97 4.11
N LEU A 88 -8.17 18.34 2.95
CA LEU A 88 -9.01 18.90 1.88
C LEU A 88 -10.44 19.10 2.36
N LEU A 89 -11.01 18.11 3.03
CA LEU A 89 -12.38 18.18 3.55
C LEU A 89 -12.48 19.21 4.69
N GLU A 90 -11.54 19.18 5.62
CA GLU A 90 -11.49 20.08 6.78
C GLU A 90 -11.38 21.55 6.35
N THR A 91 -10.56 21.86 5.33
CA THR A 91 -10.44 23.21 4.76
C THR A 91 -11.76 23.69 4.13
N ASN A 92 -12.61 22.78 3.69
CA ASN A 92 -13.94 23.07 3.17
C ASN A 92 -15.06 22.97 4.25
N GLY A 93 -14.69 22.94 5.54
CA GLY A 93 -15.64 22.91 6.65
C GLY A 93 -16.33 21.57 6.89
N ILE A 94 -15.82 20.48 6.29
CA ILE A 94 -16.39 19.14 6.39
C ILE A 94 -15.59 18.32 7.38
N ALA A 95 -16.18 17.96 8.51
CA ALA A 95 -15.54 17.07 9.50
C ALA A 95 -15.50 15.64 8.96
N ALA A 96 -14.30 15.08 8.83
CA ALA A 96 -14.09 13.69 8.42
C ALA A 96 -13.65 12.85 9.62
N GLN A 97 -14.31 11.74 9.85
CA GLN A 97 -13.88 10.72 10.81
C GLN A 97 -12.83 9.85 10.11
N SER A 98 -11.73 9.59 10.81
CA SER A 98 -10.65 8.73 10.33
C SER A 98 -10.71 7.40 11.06
N SER A 99 -10.60 6.30 10.33
CA SER A 99 -10.20 5.04 10.95
C SER A 99 -8.73 5.15 11.38
N GLU A 100 -8.36 4.58 12.52
CA GLU A 100 -6.98 4.55 13.03
C GLU A 100 -6.07 3.61 12.24
N ASP A 101 -6.33 3.38 10.96
CA ASP A 101 -5.55 2.43 10.19
C ASP A 101 -4.29 3.10 9.60
N SER A 102 -3.18 2.36 9.60
CA SER A 102 -1.88 2.78 9.06
C SER A 102 -1.83 2.80 7.52
N ALA A 103 -2.94 2.51 6.86
CA ALA A 103 -3.07 2.57 5.41
C ALA A 103 -3.19 4.02 4.91
N THR A 104 -2.89 4.23 3.63
CA THR A 104 -3.18 5.50 2.98
C THR A 104 -4.68 5.66 2.81
N ALA A 105 -5.26 6.69 3.42
CA ALA A 105 -6.70 6.96 3.36
C ALA A 105 -7.01 8.07 2.37
N VAL A 106 -8.01 7.85 1.53
CA VAL A 106 -8.65 8.84 0.67
C VAL A 106 -10.05 9.10 1.24
N TYR A 107 -10.29 10.34 1.61
CA TYR A 107 -11.55 10.80 2.18
C TYR A 107 -12.43 11.38 1.09
N VAL A 108 -13.73 11.07 1.14
CA VAL A 108 -14.66 11.51 0.11
C VAL A 108 -15.85 12.23 0.76
N ALA A 109 -16.15 13.39 0.19
CA ALA A 109 -17.36 14.14 0.51
C ALA A 109 -18.21 14.35 -0.75
N LEU A 110 -19.51 14.32 -0.59
CA LEU A 110 -20.50 14.55 -1.65
C LEU A 110 -21.49 15.60 -1.16
N ASP A 111 -21.64 16.66 -1.92
CA ASP A 111 -22.59 17.76 -1.66
C ASP A 111 -22.46 18.31 -0.22
N GLY A 112 -21.21 18.61 0.19
CA GLY A 112 -20.87 19.15 1.50
C GLY A 112 -20.94 18.18 2.68
N LYS A 113 -21.14 16.87 2.43
CA LYS A 113 -21.24 15.85 3.48
C LYS A 113 -20.13 14.82 3.32
N PHE A 114 -19.46 14.47 4.40
CA PHE A 114 -18.57 13.33 4.44
C PHE A 114 -19.34 12.03 4.21
N ILE A 115 -18.93 11.26 3.20
CA ILE A 115 -19.61 10.01 2.83
C ILE A 115 -18.75 8.76 3.05
N GLY A 116 -17.51 8.93 3.49
CA GLY A 116 -16.64 7.80 3.85
C GLY A 116 -15.21 7.95 3.41
N GLU A 117 -14.44 6.91 3.67
CA GLU A 117 -13.04 6.81 3.31
C GLU A 117 -12.75 5.53 2.53
N ILE A 118 -11.73 5.59 1.68
CA ILE A 118 -11.18 4.45 0.96
C ILE A 118 -9.76 4.25 1.45
N LEU A 119 -9.46 3.06 1.98
CA LEU A 119 -8.12 2.71 2.42
C LEU A 119 -7.38 2.00 1.31
N LEU A 120 -6.17 2.50 1.03
CA LEU A 120 -5.28 1.94 0.02
C LEU A 120 -3.96 1.52 0.66
N GLY A 121 -3.35 0.53 0.08
CA GLY A 121 -2.04 0.04 0.52
C GLY A 121 -1.50 -1.01 -0.41
N ASP A 122 -0.34 -1.50 -0.06
CA ASP A 122 0.31 -2.58 -0.79
C ASP A 122 -0.20 -3.93 -0.26
N GLU A 123 -0.94 -4.63 -1.10
CA GLU A 123 -1.61 -5.87 -0.75
C GLU A 123 -0.62 -7.02 -0.55
N ILE A 124 -0.73 -7.74 0.55
CA ILE A 124 0.06 -8.96 0.80
C ILE A 124 -0.36 -10.04 -0.21
N LYS A 125 0.63 -10.67 -0.87
CA LYS A 125 0.37 -11.78 -1.77
C LYS A 125 -0.29 -12.94 -1.01
N GLU A 126 -1.27 -13.58 -1.60
CA GLU A 126 -2.00 -14.71 -1.01
C GLU A 126 -1.07 -15.87 -0.60
N THR A 127 0.02 -16.04 -1.34
CA THR A 127 1.01 -17.09 -1.10
C THR A 127 2.02 -16.78 0.00
N SER A 128 2.15 -15.52 0.45
CA SER A 128 3.22 -15.11 1.37
C SER A 128 3.16 -15.81 2.72
N ALA A 129 1.98 -15.92 3.34
CA ALA A 129 1.83 -16.62 4.62
C ALA A 129 2.17 -18.11 4.50
N THR A 130 1.73 -18.76 3.42
CA THR A 130 2.03 -20.17 3.15
C THR A 130 3.51 -20.38 2.91
N ALA A 131 4.18 -19.47 2.16
CA ALA A 131 5.62 -19.55 1.91
C ALA A 131 6.41 -19.43 3.21
N VAL A 132 6.09 -18.45 4.06
CA VAL A 132 6.73 -18.27 5.38
C VAL A 132 6.51 -19.49 6.28
N SER A 133 5.31 -20.09 6.27
CA SER A 133 5.06 -21.31 7.05
C SER A 133 5.91 -22.49 6.58
N ARG A 134 6.02 -22.69 5.26
CA ARG A 134 6.85 -23.75 4.67
C ARG A 134 8.34 -23.55 4.98
N LEU A 135 8.83 -22.32 4.90
CA LEU A 135 10.21 -22.00 5.26
C LEU A 135 10.49 -22.35 6.73
N ARG A 136 9.57 -22.02 7.63
CA ARG A 136 9.68 -22.38 9.05
C ARG A 136 9.69 -23.88 9.29
N GLU A 137 8.87 -24.65 8.56
CA GLU A 137 8.86 -26.14 8.62
C GLU A 137 10.19 -26.74 8.17
N LEU A 138 10.88 -26.07 7.23
CA LEU A 138 12.24 -26.43 6.78
C LEU A 138 13.35 -25.94 7.73
N GLY A 139 13.02 -25.34 8.87
CA GLY A 139 13.98 -24.80 9.82
C GLY A 139 14.60 -23.45 9.40
N VAL A 140 14.02 -22.78 8.39
CA VAL A 140 14.49 -21.46 7.95
C VAL A 140 13.76 -20.37 8.73
N GLU A 141 14.49 -19.63 9.55
CA GLU A 141 13.97 -18.43 10.21
C GLU A 141 13.82 -17.29 9.20
N THR A 142 12.65 -16.63 9.23
CA THR A 142 12.36 -15.49 8.34
C THR A 142 12.32 -14.20 9.13
N VAL A 143 13.00 -13.14 8.63
CA VAL A 143 13.08 -11.81 9.23
C VAL A 143 12.61 -10.78 8.20
N LEU A 144 11.66 -9.92 8.57
CA LEU A 144 11.16 -8.84 7.71
C LEU A 144 12.05 -7.60 7.88
N LEU A 145 12.53 -7.02 6.77
CA LEU A 145 13.21 -5.73 6.72
C LEU A 145 12.37 -4.76 5.88
N THR A 146 11.95 -3.62 6.45
CA THR A 146 11.12 -2.66 5.72
C THR A 146 11.40 -1.20 6.12
N GLY A 147 11.20 -0.28 5.19
CA GLY A 147 11.20 1.17 5.45
C GLY A 147 9.91 1.70 6.07
N ASP A 148 8.87 0.87 6.19
CA ASP A 148 7.59 1.27 6.75
C ASP A 148 7.68 1.61 8.24
N LYS A 149 6.67 2.36 8.72
CA LYS A 149 6.46 2.61 10.14
C LYS A 149 6.27 1.30 10.90
N LYS A 150 6.65 1.31 12.17
CA LYS A 150 6.60 0.13 13.06
C LYS A 150 5.23 -0.56 13.05
N ASP A 151 4.14 0.19 13.18
CA ASP A 151 2.78 -0.37 13.25
C ASP A 151 2.39 -1.11 11.95
N THR A 152 2.80 -0.58 10.79
CA THR A 152 2.57 -1.23 9.48
C THR A 152 3.40 -2.51 9.37
N ALA A 153 4.67 -2.44 9.73
CA ALA A 153 5.58 -3.59 9.71
C ALA A 153 5.08 -4.73 10.62
N GLU A 154 4.62 -4.38 11.82
CA GLU A 154 4.07 -5.33 12.78
C GLU A 154 2.81 -6.03 12.26
N LYS A 155 1.87 -5.26 11.69
CA LYS A 155 0.64 -5.81 11.07
C LYS A 155 0.98 -6.80 9.94
N VAL A 156 1.92 -6.44 9.07
CA VAL A 156 2.37 -7.33 7.98
C VAL A 156 3.05 -8.56 8.53
N ALA A 157 4.03 -8.43 9.42
CA ALA A 157 4.76 -9.53 10.03
C ALA A 157 3.80 -10.52 10.71
N LYS A 158 2.84 -10.03 11.50
CA LYS A 158 1.81 -10.85 12.14
C LYS A 158 0.94 -11.59 11.12
N LYS A 159 0.51 -10.91 10.04
CA LYS A 159 -0.37 -11.50 9.01
C LYS A 159 0.32 -12.60 8.22
N VAL A 160 1.63 -12.50 7.96
CA VAL A 160 2.39 -13.52 7.25
C VAL A 160 3.07 -14.56 8.18
N GLY A 161 3.00 -14.37 9.51
CA GLY A 161 3.56 -15.30 10.49
C GLY A 161 5.06 -15.14 10.74
N ILE A 162 5.64 -13.96 10.45
CA ILE A 162 7.02 -13.59 10.76
C ILE A 162 7.09 -13.05 12.19
N LYS A 163 8.03 -13.56 13.00
CA LYS A 163 8.19 -13.16 14.41
C LYS A 163 9.11 -11.95 14.59
N THR A 164 10.15 -11.86 13.77
CA THR A 164 11.20 -10.85 13.88
C THR A 164 11.09 -9.88 12.71
N PHE A 165 10.99 -8.59 13.01
CA PHE A 165 10.96 -7.55 11.96
C PHE A 165 11.76 -6.33 12.38
N PHE A 166 12.25 -5.59 11.38
CA PHE A 166 12.89 -4.29 11.53
C PHE A 166 12.18 -3.31 10.61
N SER A 167 11.74 -2.20 11.18
CA SER A 167 10.97 -1.15 10.51
C SER A 167 11.78 0.13 10.39
N GLU A 168 11.26 1.10 9.63
CA GLU A 168 11.84 2.45 9.47
C GLU A 168 13.29 2.43 8.96
N LEU A 169 13.64 1.39 8.19
CA LEU A 169 14.99 1.22 7.65
C LEU A 169 15.16 2.04 6.38
N LEU A 170 16.23 2.85 6.35
CA LEU A 170 16.76 3.37 5.10
C LEU A 170 17.45 2.26 4.30
N PRO A 171 17.68 2.43 2.98
CA PRO A 171 18.34 1.40 2.16
C PRO A 171 19.67 0.94 2.74
N GLU A 172 20.51 1.87 3.20
CA GLU A 172 21.79 1.58 3.86
C GLU A 172 21.62 0.78 5.17
N ASN A 173 20.58 1.07 5.95
CA ASN A 173 20.32 0.33 7.19
C ASN A 173 19.87 -1.10 6.93
N LYS A 174 19.22 -1.38 5.79
CA LYS A 174 18.92 -2.75 5.38
C LYS A 174 20.20 -3.55 5.13
N VAL A 175 21.20 -2.95 4.46
CA VAL A 175 22.52 -3.57 4.23
C VAL A 175 23.20 -3.89 5.57
N GLU A 176 23.27 -2.91 6.47
CA GLU A 176 23.83 -3.08 7.81
C GLU A 176 23.15 -4.20 8.59
N LYS A 177 21.83 -4.30 8.50
CA LYS A 177 21.07 -5.38 9.16
C LYS A 177 21.40 -6.76 8.61
N VAL A 178 21.53 -6.90 7.30
CA VAL A 178 21.96 -8.16 6.69
C VAL A 178 23.38 -8.50 7.11
N GLU A 179 24.31 -7.53 7.15
CA GLU A 179 25.66 -7.75 7.68
C GLU A 179 25.69 -8.18 9.13
N GLN A 180 24.83 -7.61 9.97
CA GLN A 180 24.69 -8.04 11.37
C GLN A 180 24.20 -9.50 11.47
N LEU A 181 23.23 -9.87 10.62
CA LEU A 181 22.75 -11.25 10.55
C LEU A 181 23.83 -12.24 10.05
N ILE A 182 24.68 -11.84 9.11
CA ILE A 182 25.80 -12.65 8.61
C ILE A 182 26.85 -12.87 9.70
N LYS A 183 27.12 -11.86 10.52
CA LYS A 183 28.10 -11.92 11.61
C LYS A 183 27.61 -12.67 12.86
N ASP A 184 26.33 -13.04 12.92
CA ASP A 184 25.76 -13.80 14.02
C ASP A 184 26.33 -15.24 14.02
N PRO A 185 27.08 -15.63 15.08
CA PRO A 185 27.75 -16.94 15.13
C PRO A 185 26.79 -18.13 15.15
N ASP A 186 25.52 -17.91 15.55
CA ASP A 186 24.49 -18.93 15.58
C ASP A 186 23.85 -19.19 14.20
N ARG A 187 24.18 -18.37 13.19
CA ARG A 187 23.64 -18.45 11.82
C ARG A 187 24.68 -18.95 10.84
N ARG A 188 24.30 -19.92 10.00
CA ARG A 188 25.23 -20.51 9.00
C ARG A 188 25.24 -19.75 7.68
N LEU A 189 24.05 -19.39 7.16
CA LEU A 189 23.88 -18.68 5.89
C LEU A 189 22.74 -17.70 6.01
N VAL A 190 22.89 -16.54 5.39
CA VAL A 190 21.87 -15.50 5.29
C VAL A 190 21.48 -15.30 3.84
N ALA A 191 20.24 -15.65 3.52
CA ALA A 191 19.63 -15.28 2.24
C ALA A 191 18.84 -13.97 2.41
N PHE A 192 18.79 -13.16 1.34
CA PHE A 192 17.93 -11.99 1.25
C PHE A 192 17.05 -12.07 -0.01
N ALA A 193 15.74 -11.86 0.15
CA ALA A 193 14.80 -11.76 -0.95
C ALA A 193 14.22 -10.35 -1.03
N GLY A 194 14.31 -9.71 -2.19
CA GLY A 194 13.86 -8.35 -2.47
C GLY A 194 13.37 -8.18 -3.91
N ASP A 195 12.87 -6.99 -4.27
CA ASP A 195 12.32 -6.68 -5.60
C ASP A 195 13.40 -6.55 -6.71
N GLY A 196 14.67 -6.52 -6.34
CA GLY A 196 15.81 -6.45 -7.27
C GLY A 196 16.17 -5.03 -7.72
N ILE A 197 15.30 -4.05 -7.57
CA ILE A 197 15.55 -2.66 -7.98
C ILE A 197 16.12 -1.85 -6.81
N ASN A 198 15.31 -1.69 -5.77
CA ASN A 198 15.69 -0.92 -4.59
C ASN A 198 16.61 -1.70 -3.65
N ASP A 199 16.52 -3.02 -3.68
CA ASP A 199 17.24 -3.93 -2.80
C ASP A 199 18.51 -4.53 -3.42
N ALA A 200 18.90 -4.10 -4.63
CA ALA A 200 20.10 -4.63 -5.32
C ALA A 200 21.38 -4.62 -4.44
N PRO A 201 21.69 -3.56 -3.66
CA PRO A 201 22.85 -3.58 -2.76
C PRO A 201 22.72 -4.62 -1.65
N VAL A 202 21.51 -4.83 -1.13
CA VAL A 202 21.23 -5.79 -0.05
C VAL A 202 21.31 -7.23 -0.57
N ILE A 203 20.73 -7.47 -1.76
CA ILE A 203 20.79 -8.75 -2.47
C ILE A 203 22.25 -9.15 -2.74
N ALA A 204 23.06 -8.22 -3.23
CA ALA A 204 24.47 -8.46 -3.52
C ALA A 204 25.32 -8.71 -2.25
N ARG A 205 24.87 -8.24 -1.09
CA ARG A 205 25.59 -8.38 0.18
C ARG A 205 25.30 -9.68 0.91
N ALA A 206 24.12 -10.26 0.71
CA ALA A 206 23.73 -11.53 1.33
C ALA A 206 24.56 -12.71 0.81
N ASP A 207 24.67 -13.78 1.59
CA ASP A 207 25.31 -15.04 1.12
C ASP A 207 24.53 -15.64 -0.05
N ILE A 208 23.20 -15.48 -0.06
CA ILE A 208 22.32 -15.89 -1.15
C ILE A 208 21.36 -14.74 -1.44
N GLY A 209 21.52 -14.12 -2.61
CA GLY A 209 20.60 -13.09 -3.10
C GLY A 209 19.47 -13.68 -3.93
N ILE A 210 18.22 -13.28 -3.64
CA ILE A 210 17.02 -13.70 -4.37
C ILE A 210 16.32 -12.43 -4.88
N ALA A 211 16.35 -12.21 -6.17
CA ALA A 211 15.59 -11.13 -6.81
C ALA A 211 14.20 -11.67 -7.17
N MET A 212 13.16 -11.09 -6.54
CA MET A 212 11.77 -11.36 -6.93
C MET A 212 11.50 -10.57 -8.21
N GLY A 213 11.10 -11.25 -9.27
CA GLY A 213 10.82 -10.61 -10.55
C GLY A 213 9.79 -9.49 -10.40
N GLY A 214 10.10 -8.31 -10.94
CA GLY A 214 9.15 -7.22 -11.12
C GLY A 214 8.18 -7.54 -12.27
N LEU A 215 7.29 -6.61 -12.58
CA LEU A 215 6.39 -6.67 -13.74
C LEU A 215 7.20 -6.98 -15.01
N GLY A 216 7.09 -8.20 -15.54
CA GLY A 216 7.73 -8.61 -16.79
C GLY A 216 8.81 -9.70 -16.68
N SER A 217 9.03 -10.29 -15.53
CA SER A 217 9.81 -11.52 -15.45
C SER A 217 8.92 -12.74 -15.70
N ASP A 218 8.42 -12.86 -16.92
CA ASP A 218 8.12 -14.14 -17.52
C ASP A 218 9.46 -14.72 -18.01
N ILE A 219 10.09 -15.50 -17.16
CA ILE A 219 11.14 -16.45 -17.55
C ILE A 219 10.65 -17.81 -17.09
#